data_69c38f71372caf66e5f852b6445aceb5
#
_entry.id   69c38f71372caf66e5f852b6445aceb5
#
_cell.length_a   1.000
_cell.length_b   1.000
_cell.length_c   1.000
_cell.angle_alpha   90.00
_cell.angle_beta   90.00
_cell.angle_gamma   90.00
#
_symmetry.space_group_name_H-M   'P 1'
#
loop_
_entity.id
_entity.type
_entity.pdbx_description
1 polymer ?
#
loop_
_entity_poly.entity_id
_entity_poly.type
_entity_poly.pdbx_seq_one_letter_code
_entity_poly.pdbx_strand_id
1 'polypeptide(L)'
;MPVIHFTERHLVRLLATETRRTDTTPHALCLAHVALGRFLGGELVEMLDLEPCDIQHPQGVRSGWRVAGEGEVVMLPFMRAGLYAAEGVRDVVQNAQVLHVHPTRGVGLSSAELASFDALRARAVVIVDAVVNTGASLEPVLA
;
A
#
# COMPACT_ATOMS: atom_id res chain seq x y z
N MET A 1 16.29 4.92 7.39
CA MET A 1 15.50 4.08 6.47
C MET A 1 15.90 4.44 5.04
N PRO A 2 16.21 3.48 4.16
CA PRO A 2 16.55 3.79 2.78
C PRO A 2 15.32 4.35 2.05
N VAL A 3 15.55 5.31 1.14
CA VAL A 3 14.52 5.86 0.26
C VAL A 3 14.74 5.27 -1.13
N ILE A 4 13.70 4.65 -1.69
CA ILE A 4 13.73 4.08 -3.04
C ILE A 4 12.87 4.95 -3.95
N HIS A 5 13.43 5.42 -5.05
CA HIS A 5 12.75 6.25 -6.02
C HIS A 5 12.50 5.48 -7.33
N PHE A 6 11.27 5.55 -7.82
CA PHE A 6 10.87 4.94 -9.09
C PHE A 6 10.57 5.98 -10.19
N THR A 7 11.04 7.22 -10.00
CA THR A 7 10.77 8.35 -10.92
C THR A 7 11.32 8.14 -12.33
N GLU A 8 12.29 7.26 -12.50
CA GLU A 8 12.87 6.92 -13.81
C GLU A 8 12.08 5.85 -14.57
N ARG A 9 11.16 5.16 -13.93
CA ARG A 9 10.31 4.16 -14.59
C ARG A 9 9.30 4.84 -15.50
N HIS A 10 9.23 4.42 -16.77
CA HIS A 10 8.34 5.02 -17.76
C HIS A 10 6.86 4.92 -17.34
N LEU A 11 6.45 3.79 -16.78
CA LEU A 11 5.08 3.62 -16.27
C LEU A 11 4.76 4.65 -15.18
N VAL A 12 5.68 4.85 -14.23
CA VAL A 12 5.49 5.84 -13.15
C VAL A 12 5.39 7.24 -13.71
N ARG A 13 6.22 7.60 -14.70
CA ARG A 13 6.16 8.91 -15.38
C ARG A 13 4.82 9.15 -16.07
N LEU A 14 4.30 8.13 -16.77
CA LEU A 14 3.00 8.23 -17.43
C LEU A 14 1.86 8.43 -16.41
N LEU A 15 1.80 7.58 -15.39
CA LEU A 15 0.76 7.65 -14.37
C LEU A 15 0.86 8.94 -13.53
N ALA A 16 2.07 9.36 -13.16
CA ALA A 16 2.30 10.61 -12.45
C ALA A 16 1.92 11.85 -13.30
N THR A 17 1.96 11.76 -14.62
CA THR A 17 1.45 12.82 -15.49
C THR A 17 -0.05 12.99 -15.29
N GLU A 18 -0.83 11.91 -15.29
CA GLU A 18 -2.27 11.95 -15.06
C GLU A 18 -2.63 12.49 -13.67
N THR A 19 -1.85 12.18 -12.63
CA THR A 19 -2.12 12.67 -11.28
C THR A 19 -1.79 14.16 -11.08
N ARG A 20 -1.09 14.79 -12.02
CA ARG A 20 -0.65 16.19 -11.93
C ARG A 20 -1.40 17.14 -12.87
N ARG A 21 -2.15 16.63 -13.82
CA ARG A 21 -2.90 17.45 -14.77
C ARG A 21 -4.10 18.08 -14.07
N THR A 22 -4.37 19.33 -14.38
CA THR A 22 -5.51 20.09 -13.84
C THR A 22 -6.84 19.72 -14.51
N ASP A 23 -6.79 19.12 -15.69
CA ASP A 23 -7.94 18.70 -16.50
C ASP A 23 -8.25 17.20 -16.37
N THR A 24 -7.52 16.46 -15.53
CA THR A 24 -7.81 15.06 -15.24
C THR A 24 -9.15 14.94 -14.51
N THR A 25 -10.04 14.09 -15.04
CA THR A 25 -11.31 13.84 -14.38
C THR A 25 -11.12 13.11 -13.05
N PRO A 26 -12.04 13.25 -12.06
CA PRO A 26 -11.95 12.52 -10.81
C PRO A 26 -11.82 11.00 -10.99
N HIS A 27 -12.53 10.44 -11.94
CA HIS A 27 -12.45 9.01 -12.26
C HIS A 27 -11.06 8.61 -12.80
N ALA A 28 -10.52 9.36 -13.76
CA ALA A 28 -9.19 9.11 -14.31
C ALA A 28 -8.10 9.26 -13.23
N LEU A 29 -8.24 10.23 -12.33
CA LEU A 29 -7.34 10.41 -11.19
C LEU A 29 -7.35 9.19 -10.26
N CYS A 30 -8.54 8.67 -9.91
CA CYS A 30 -8.67 7.46 -9.12
C CYS A 30 -7.97 6.27 -9.79
N LEU A 31 -8.21 6.06 -11.09
CA LEU A 31 -7.59 4.97 -11.86
C LEU A 31 -6.06 5.09 -11.90
N ALA A 32 -5.53 6.31 -12.06
CA ALA A 32 -4.09 6.54 -12.05
C ALA A 32 -3.47 6.19 -10.69
N HIS A 33 -4.13 6.56 -9.57
CA HIS A 33 -3.68 6.17 -8.23
C HIS A 33 -3.74 4.65 -8.00
N VAL A 34 -4.81 3.98 -8.43
CA VAL A 34 -4.90 2.50 -8.37
C VAL A 34 -3.77 1.86 -9.17
N ALA A 35 -3.50 2.36 -10.37
CA ALA A 35 -2.43 1.82 -11.22
C ALA A 35 -1.02 2.04 -10.60
N LEU A 36 -0.78 3.21 -10.01
CA LEU A 36 0.44 3.46 -9.23
C LEU A 36 0.54 2.52 -8.03
N GLY A 37 -0.57 2.30 -7.32
CA GLY A 37 -0.64 1.37 -6.21
C GLY A 37 -0.30 -0.06 -6.62
N ARG A 38 -0.80 -0.55 -7.76
CA ARG A 38 -0.43 -1.87 -8.30
C ARG A 38 1.06 -1.99 -8.61
N PHE A 39 1.63 -0.96 -9.22
CA PHE A 39 3.07 -0.92 -9.48
C PHE A 39 3.85 -1.00 -8.15
N LEU A 40 3.51 -0.15 -7.18
CA LEU A 40 4.17 -0.13 -5.87
C LEU A 40 3.93 -1.41 -5.07
N GLY A 41 2.76 -2.05 -5.23
CA GLY A 41 2.46 -3.35 -4.64
C GLY A 41 3.38 -4.45 -5.18
N GLY A 42 3.69 -4.44 -6.48
CA GLY A 42 4.68 -5.33 -7.08
C GLY A 42 6.07 -5.12 -6.49
N GLU A 43 6.52 -3.88 -6.39
CA GLU A 43 7.83 -3.54 -5.79
C GLU A 43 7.85 -3.87 -4.27
N LEU A 44 6.72 -3.76 -3.57
CA LEU A 44 6.59 -4.16 -2.17
C LEU A 44 6.79 -5.69 -1.99
N VAL A 45 6.23 -6.50 -2.88
CA VAL A 45 6.38 -7.98 -2.82
C VAL A 45 7.84 -8.38 -2.93
N GLU A 46 8.68 -7.67 -3.69
CA GLU A 46 10.12 -7.92 -3.76
C GLU A 46 10.85 -7.69 -2.42
N MET A 47 10.21 -7.01 -1.46
CA MET A 47 10.73 -6.75 -0.11
C MET A 47 10.16 -7.70 0.94
N LEU A 48 9.18 -8.53 0.57
CA LEU A 48 8.53 -9.49 1.46
C LEU A 48 9.09 -10.89 1.25
N ASP A 49 9.12 -11.68 2.32
CA ASP A 49 9.50 -13.09 2.22
C ASP A 49 8.42 -13.88 1.49
N LEU A 50 8.84 -14.81 0.64
CA LEU A 50 7.97 -15.79 0.02
C LEU A 50 8.14 -17.16 0.68
N GLU A 51 7.07 -17.91 0.74
CA GLU A 51 7.09 -19.32 1.18
C GLU A 51 6.43 -20.23 0.14
N PRO A 52 6.91 -21.48 0.02
CA PRO A 52 6.25 -22.44 -0.86
C PRO A 52 4.89 -22.83 -0.30
N CYS A 53 3.95 -23.08 -1.19
CA CYS A 53 2.62 -23.60 -0.84
C CYS A 53 2.14 -24.60 -1.90
N ASP A 54 1.27 -25.50 -1.48
CA ASP A 54 0.60 -26.41 -2.41
C ASP A 54 -0.57 -25.69 -3.07
N ILE A 55 -0.63 -25.78 -4.40
CA ILE A 55 -1.74 -25.24 -5.20
C ILE A 55 -2.50 -26.38 -5.87
N GLN A 56 -3.81 -26.23 -6.02
CA GLN A 56 -4.64 -27.15 -6.79
C GLN A 56 -4.57 -26.77 -8.27
N HIS A 57 -3.78 -27.54 -9.02
CA HIS A 57 -3.67 -27.39 -10.46
C HIS A 57 -4.59 -28.40 -11.17
N PRO A 58 -5.08 -28.16 -12.41
CA PRO A 58 -5.92 -29.14 -13.16
C PRO A 58 -5.32 -30.52 -13.29
N GLN A 59 -4.00 -30.65 -13.26
CA GLN A 59 -3.27 -31.92 -13.34
C GLN A 59 -2.87 -32.50 -11.95
N GLY A 60 -3.48 -32.04 -10.86
CA GLY A 60 -3.18 -32.46 -9.49
C GLY A 60 -2.43 -31.39 -8.69
N VAL A 61 -2.05 -31.71 -7.47
CA VAL A 61 -1.33 -30.77 -6.59
C VAL A 61 0.05 -30.43 -7.18
N ARG A 62 0.40 -29.15 -7.13
CA ARG A 62 1.69 -28.59 -7.56
C ARG A 62 2.21 -27.63 -6.52
N SER A 63 3.51 -27.38 -6.52
CA SER A 63 4.14 -26.34 -5.72
C SER A 63 3.89 -24.96 -6.36
N GLY A 64 3.54 -24.00 -5.53
CA GLY A 64 3.43 -22.57 -5.84
C GLY A 64 4.13 -21.73 -4.78
N TRP A 65 3.91 -20.42 -4.82
CA TRP A 65 4.48 -19.45 -3.88
C TRP A 65 3.39 -18.54 -3.34
N ARG A 66 3.55 -18.12 -2.09
CA ARG A 66 2.74 -17.07 -1.47
C ARG A 66 3.61 -16.15 -0.63
N VAL A 67 3.13 -14.97 -0.32
CA VAL A 67 3.78 -14.08 0.64
C VAL A 67 3.69 -14.73 2.03
N ALA A 68 4.84 -14.88 2.69
CA ALA A 68 4.90 -15.48 4.02
C ALA A 68 4.20 -14.54 5.03
N GLY A 69 3.21 -15.09 5.76
CA GLY A 69 2.44 -14.31 6.72
C GLY A 69 1.65 -13.16 6.09
N GLU A 70 1.12 -13.32 4.88
CA GLU A 70 0.39 -12.26 4.14
C GLU A 70 -0.76 -11.67 4.96
N GLY A 71 -1.49 -12.50 5.73
CA GLY A 71 -2.54 -12.04 6.64
C GLY A 71 -2.05 -11.22 7.84
N GLU A 72 -0.74 -11.13 8.05
CA GLU A 72 -0.08 -10.30 9.07
C GLU A 72 0.54 -9.02 8.47
N VAL A 73 0.36 -8.79 7.18
CA VAL A 73 0.64 -7.50 6.55
C VAL A 73 -0.52 -6.56 6.83
N VAL A 74 -0.26 -5.45 7.50
CA VAL A 74 -1.26 -4.43 7.81
C VAL A 74 -1.01 -3.20 6.96
N MET A 75 -2.01 -2.82 6.17
CA MET A 75 -1.97 -1.65 5.32
C MET A 75 -2.72 -0.49 5.97
N LEU A 76 -2.07 0.65 6.12
CA LEU A 76 -2.60 1.87 6.70
C LEU A 76 -2.73 2.95 5.60
N PRO A 77 -3.83 2.98 4.84
CA PRO A 77 -4.08 4.09 3.93
C PRO A 77 -4.41 5.37 4.72
N PHE A 78 -3.65 6.43 4.46
CA PHE A 78 -3.94 7.75 5.02
C PHE A 78 -5.12 8.36 4.29
N MET A 79 -6.19 8.50 5.01
CA MET A 79 -7.45 8.94 4.44
C MET A 79 -7.46 10.47 4.21
N ARG A 80 -7.95 10.89 3.09
CA ARG A 80 -8.62 10.15 2.01
C ARG A 80 -7.68 9.89 0.83
N ALA A 81 -6.55 10.58 0.75
CA ALA A 81 -5.66 10.58 -0.42
C ALA A 81 -5.04 9.18 -0.70
N GLY A 82 -4.67 8.44 0.34
CA GLY A 82 -4.06 7.10 0.20
C GLY A 82 -5.01 5.99 -0.23
N LEU A 83 -6.35 6.23 -0.22
CA LEU A 83 -7.34 5.18 -0.46
C LEU A 83 -7.14 4.43 -1.77
N TYR A 84 -7.12 5.15 -2.89
CA TYR A 84 -7.05 4.52 -4.22
C TYR A 84 -5.70 3.85 -4.51
N ALA A 85 -4.61 4.43 -4.00
CA ALA A 85 -3.30 3.79 -4.10
C ALA A 85 -3.27 2.49 -3.27
N ALA A 86 -3.85 2.49 -2.08
CA ALA A 86 -3.96 1.29 -1.25
C ALA A 86 -4.79 0.18 -1.91
N GLU A 87 -5.89 0.51 -2.61
CA GLU A 87 -6.64 -0.47 -3.40
C GLU A 87 -5.76 -1.12 -4.46
N GLY A 88 -4.92 -0.35 -5.13
CA GLY A 88 -3.95 -0.88 -6.08
C GLY A 88 -2.90 -1.81 -5.45
N VAL A 89 -2.36 -1.46 -4.28
CA VAL A 89 -1.45 -2.34 -3.53
C VAL A 89 -2.16 -3.64 -3.14
N ARG A 90 -3.42 -3.54 -2.69
CA ARG A 90 -4.24 -4.68 -2.29
C ARG A 90 -4.55 -5.65 -3.41
N ASP A 91 -4.59 -5.19 -4.66
CA ASP A 91 -4.73 -6.09 -5.82
C ASP A 91 -3.55 -7.08 -5.94
N VAL A 92 -2.40 -6.74 -5.36
CA VAL A 92 -1.17 -7.56 -5.37
C VAL A 92 -1.01 -8.34 -4.06
N VAL A 93 -1.21 -7.69 -2.91
CA VAL A 93 -1.13 -8.32 -1.57
C VAL A 93 -2.55 -8.53 -1.06
N GLN A 94 -3.23 -9.55 -1.58
CA GLN A 94 -4.68 -9.72 -1.48
C GLN A 94 -5.22 -9.99 -0.08
N ASN A 95 -4.43 -10.66 0.77
CA ASN A 95 -4.83 -11.02 2.13
C ASN A 95 -4.34 -10.02 3.19
N ALA A 96 -3.74 -8.90 2.79
CA ALA A 96 -3.34 -7.85 3.72
C ALA A 96 -4.57 -7.29 4.46
N GLN A 97 -4.43 -7.10 5.77
CA GLN A 97 -5.43 -6.41 6.58
C GLN A 97 -5.37 -4.91 6.28
N VAL A 98 -6.52 -4.26 6.21
CA VAL A 98 -6.59 -2.82 5.91
C VAL A 98 -7.23 -2.09 7.09
N LEU A 99 -6.52 -1.13 7.65
CA LEU A 99 -7.03 -0.20 8.65
C LEU A 99 -6.97 1.23 8.11
N HIS A 100 -8.12 1.78 7.77
CA HIS A 100 -8.21 3.16 7.31
C HIS A 100 -7.94 4.13 8.48
N VAL A 101 -6.97 5.02 8.31
CA VAL A 101 -6.55 5.95 9.34
C VAL A 101 -6.58 7.40 8.87
N HIS A 102 -6.84 8.32 9.80
CA HIS A 102 -6.91 9.76 9.57
C HIS A 102 -5.88 10.48 10.45
N PRO A 103 -4.57 10.35 10.16
CA PRO A 103 -3.56 10.89 11.03
C PRO A 103 -3.70 12.42 11.15
N THR A 104 -3.72 12.89 12.37
CA THR A 104 -3.70 14.33 12.66
C THR A 104 -2.28 14.86 12.54
N ARG A 105 -2.11 15.91 11.75
CA ARG A 105 -0.82 16.55 11.53
C ARG A 105 -0.15 16.93 12.85
N GLY A 106 1.08 16.48 13.05
CA GLY A 106 1.87 16.73 14.27
C GLY A 106 1.42 15.94 15.50
N VAL A 107 0.35 15.12 15.41
CA VAL A 107 -0.18 14.33 16.54
C VAL A 107 -0.14 12.83 16.26
N GLY A 108 -0.41 12.42 15.02
CA GLY A 108 -0.48 11.02 14.62
C GLY A 108 -1.89 10.43 14.65
N LEU A 109 -1.98 9.15 15.04
CA LEU A 109 -3.22 8.41 15.13
C LEU A 109 -4.01 8.75 16.40
N SER A 110 -5.32 8.71 16.33
CA SER A 110 -6.20 8.81 17.49
C SER A 110 -6.09 7.57 18.38
N SER A 111 -6.49 7.69 19.66
CA SER A 111 -6.49 6.56 20.60
C SER A 111 -7.34 5.37 20.09
N ALA A 112 -8.43 5.65 19.38
CA ALA A 112 -9.30 4.60 18.82
C ALA A 112 -8.62 3.87 17.64
N GLU A 113 -7.88 4.60 16.78
CA GLU A 113 -7.09 4.01 15.69
C GLU A 113 -5.92 3.20 16.23
N LEU A 114 -5.23 3.69 17.26
CA LEU A 114 -4.16 2.94 17.93
C LEU A 114 -4.70 1.66 18.56
N ALA A 115 -5.81 1.71 19.29
CA ALA A 115 -6.43 0.51 19.86
C ALA A 115 -6.86 -0.49 18.77
N SER A 116 -7.35 -0.01 17.63
CA SER A 116 -7.68 -0.85 16.49
C SER A 116 -6.44 -1.49 15.86
N PHE A 117 -5.35 -0.74 15.76
CA PHE A 117 -4.06 -1.24 15.26
C PHE A 117 -3.45 -2.29 16.20
N ASP A 118 -3.46 -2.04 17.51
CA ASP A 118 -2.92 -2.96 18.54
C ASP A 118 -3.66 -4.30 18.56
N ALA A 119 -4.93 -4.32 18.13
CA ALA A 119 -5.70 -5.55 18.00
C ALA A 119 -5.27 -6.42 16.79
N LEU A 120 -4.51 -5.84 15.84
CA LEU A 120 -3.99 -6.54 14.67
C LEU A 120 -2.64 -7.18 14.98
N ARG A 121 -2.40 -8.37 14.40
CA ARG A 121 -1.08 -9.01 14.46
C ARG A 121 -0.27 -8.56 13.25
N ALA A 122 0.43 -7.45 13.38
CA ALA A 122 1.24 -6.91 12.29
C ALA A 122 2.66 -7.49 12.31
N ARG A 123 3.03 -8.24 11.26
CA ARG A 123 4.42 -8.60 10.95
C ARG A 123 5.08 -7.51 10.11
N ALA A 124 4.32 -6.92 9.22
CA ALA A 124 4.74 -5.80 8.39
C ALA A 124 3.64 -4.73 8.35
N VAL A 125 4.04 -3.48 8.39
CA VAL A 125 3.13 -2.32 8.29
C VAL A 125 3.46 -1.54 7.04
N VAL A 126 2.45 -1.32 6.20
CA VAL A 126 2.57 -0.58 4.94
C VAL A 126 1.71 0.68 5.03
N ILE A 127 2.34 1.83 5.16
CA ILE A 127 1.63 3.12 5.12
C ILE A 127 1.51 3.55 3.66
N VAL A 128 0.29 3.91 3.25
CA VAL A 128 0.00 4.35 1.89
C VAL A 128 -0.56 5.76 1.91
N ASP A 129 0.12 6.67 1.24
CA ASP A 129 -0.36 8.04 1.00
C ASP A 129 -0.11 8.42 -0.46
N ALA A 130 -0.98 9.25 -1.02
CA ALA A 130 -0.86 9.73 -2.40
C ALA A 130 0.17 10.85 -2.54
N VAL A 131 0.36 11.65 -1.50
CA VAL A 131 1.25 12.82 -1.51
C VAL A 131 1.90 13.02 -0.15
N VAL A 132 3.21 12.87 -0.11
CA VAL A 132 4.02 13.24 1.08
C VAL A 132 4.74 14.56 0.79
N ASN A 133 4.30 15.65 1.44
CA ASN A 133 4.94 16.96 1.32
C ASN A 133 5.98 17.15 2.43
N THR A 134 5.54 17.61 3.60
CA THR A 134 6.42 17.89 4.75
C THR A 134 6.68 16.69 5.64
N GLY A 135 5.94 15.60 5.46
CA GLY A 135 5.97 14.46 6.36
C GLY A 135 5.25 14.65 7.71
N ALA A 136 4.67 15.83 7.97
CA ALA A 136 4.07 16.16 9.27
C ALA A 136 2.87 15.27 9.68
N SER A 137 2.25 14.53 8.76
CA SER A 137 1.25 13.52 9.08
C SER A 137 1.86 12.14 9.26
N LEU A 138 3.01 11.89 8.63
CA LEU A 138 3.68 10.59 8.63
C LEU A 138 4.60 10.43 9.86
N GLU A 139 5.37 11.46 10.17
CA GLU A 139 6.39 11.43 11.24
C GLU A 139 5.82 10.94 12.60
N PRO A 140 4.67 11.45 13.10
CA PRO A 140 4.12 10.99 14.38
C PRO A 140 3.58 9.55 14.35
N VAL A 141 3.34 8.99 13.16
CA VAL A 141 2.87 7.60 13.02
C VAL A 141 4.06 6.63 12.99
N LEU A 142 5.24 7.10 12.63
CA LEU A 142 6.48 6.32 12.61
C LEU A 142 7.26 6.36 13.93
N ALA A 143 6.91 7.26 14.84
CA ALA A 143 7.54 7.42 16.16
C ALA A 143 7.02 6.41 17.16
#